data_da9ff92e0212abedfae45ab9d7f6aa0c
#
_entry.id   da9ff92e0212abedfae45ab9d7f6aa0c
#
_cell.length_a   1.000
_cell.length_b   1.000
_cell.length_c   1.000
_cell.angle_alpha   90.00
_cell.angle_beta   90.00
_cell.angle_gamma   90.00
#
_symmetry.space_group_name_H-M   'P 1'
#
loop_
_entity.id
_entity.type
_entity.pdbx_description
1 polymer ?
#
loop_
_entity_poly.entity_id
_entity_poly.type
_entity_poly.pdbx_seq_one_letter_code
_entity_poly.pdbx_strand_id
1 'polypeptide(L)'
;ILTETRRIVNADAGSIYVVEEDRIKIKYGQNDTHLKELAPGEKLPYSCFSFPINEKQICGYVASTGKSLNIKDCYALPEDTPYKFNKNSDIMTNYRTKSMYTFPLKNATGQILGVLQIINKLDENGAVIAFDEEDELFIGHFAVSAVQALQHAYLTSNMVKRMLKMAEFRDPKET
;
A
#
# COMPACT_ATOMS: atom_id res chain seq x y z
N ILE A 1 -5.15 10.20 -4.89
CA ILE A 1 -5.37 8.84 -5.43
C ILE A 1 -5.95 7.93 -4.36
N LEU A 2 -5.23 7.62 -3.28
CA LEU A 2 -5.71 6.69 -2.25
C LEU A 2 -7.08 7.09 -1.68
N THR A 3 -7.27 8.37 -1.35
CA THR A 3 -8.54 8.91 -0.84
C THR A 3 -9.69 8.68 -1.82
N GLU A 4 -9.48 8.98 -3.10
CA GLU A 4 -10.51 8.83 -4.12
C GLU A 4 -10.81 7.35 -4.41
N THR A 5 -9.79 6.50 -4.45
CA THR A 5 -9.97 5.05 -4.61
C THR A 5 -10.84 4.49 -3.48
N ARG A 6 -10.50 4.80 -2.23
CA ARG A 6 -11.28 4.35 -1.06
C ARG A 6 -12.72 4.84 -1.10
N ARG A 7 -12.92 6.13 -1.45
CA ARG A 7 -14.24 6.75 -1.50
C ARG A 7 -15.16 6.10 -2.53
N ILE A 8 -14.64 5.79 -3.72
CA ILE A 8 -15.42 5.20 -4.80
C ILE A 8 -15.89 3.79 -4.45
N VAL A 9 -15.01 2.97 -3.85
CA VAL A 9 -15.36 1.61 -3.44
C VAL A 9 -15.88 1.53 -2.00
N ASN A 10 -16.14 2.66 -1.36
CA ASN A 10 -16.64 2.78 0.02
C ASN A 10 -15.82 1.98 1.02
N ALA A 11 -14.50 2.13 1.02
CA ALA A 11 -13.60 1.39 1.90
C ALA A 11 -13.11 2.23 3.08
N ASP A 12 -13.11 1.65 4.28
CA ASP A 12 -12.74 2.30 5.54
C ASP A 12 -11.25 2.65 5.63
N ALA A 13 -10.39 1.79 5.07
CA ALA A 13 -8.95 1.98 5.14
C ALA A 13 -8.25 1.64 3.82
N GLY A 14 -7.00 2.08 3.70
CA GLY A 14 -6.15 1.74 2.57
C GLY A 14 -4.73 2.23 2.75
N SER A 15 -3.82 1.63 2.00
CA SER A 15 -2.38 1.92 2.06
C SER A 15 -1.72 1.82 0.70
N ILE A 16 -0.72 2.66 0.46
CA ILE A 16 0.21 2.51 -0.66
C ILE A 16 1.58 2.19 -0.07
N TYR A 17 2.10 1.06 -0.48
CA TYR A 17 3.45 0.61 -0.20
C TYR A 17 4.35 0.87 -1.41
N VAL A 18 5.60 1.18 -1.17
CA VAL A 18 6.63 1.32 -2.21
C VAL A 18 7.70 0.25 -2.05
N VAL A 19 8.21 -0.19 -3.18
CA VAL A 19 9.36 -1.11 -3.22
C VAL A 19 10.64 -0.33 -2.98
N GLU A 20 11.39 -0.73 -1.96
CA GLU A 20 12.73 -0.23 -1.66
C GLU A 20 13.64 -1.43 -1.44
N GLU A 21 14.53 -1.67 -2.41
CA GLU A 21 15.45 -2.84 -2.42
C GLU A 21 14.67 -4.17 -2.36
N ASP A 22 14.83 -4.95 -1.32
CA ASP A 22 14.17 -6.25 -1.08
C ASP A 22 12.93 -6.16 -0.18
N ARG A 23 12.47 -4.94 0.11
CA ARG A 23 11.35 -4.68 1.03
C ARG A 23 10.30 -3.79 0.39
N ILE A 24 9.08 -3.92 0.91
CA ILE A 24 8.02 -2.93 0.71
C ILE A 24 7.82 -2.15 2.00
N LYS A 25 7.69 -0.84 1.88
CA LYS A 25 7.44 0.06 3.00
C LYS A 25 6.18 0.86 2.77
N ILE A 26 5.41 1.06 3.82
CA ILE A 26 4.24 1.93 3.73
C ILE A 26 4.68 3.36 3.46
N LYS A 27 4.09 3.96 2.44
CA LYS A 27 4.32 5.37 2.08
C LYS A 27 3.14 6.24 2.46
N TYR A 28 1.94 5.74 2.24
CA TYR A 28 0.68 6.41 2.57
C TYR A 28 -0.26 5.40 3.21
N GLY A 29 -0.89 5.79 4.31
CA GLY A 29 -1.92 5.03 4.99
C GLY A 29 -3.07 5.94 5.39
N GLN A 30 -4.29 5.44 5.24
CA GLN A 30 -5.54 6.11 5.64
C GLN A 30 -6.45 5.11 6.32
N ASN A 31 -7.13 5.55 7.36
CA ASN A 31 -8.10 4.74 8.10
C ASN A 31 -9.11 5.66 8.77
N ASP A 32 -10.35 5.65 8.30
CA ASP A 32 -11.38 6.59 8.77
C ASP A 32 -11.87 6.24 10.18
N THR A 33 -11.87 4.96 10.54
CA THR A 33 -12.18 4.51 11.89
C THR A 33 -11.15 5.05 12.88
N HIS A 34 -9.85 4.89 12.61
CA HIS A 34 -8.80 5.42 13.48
C HIS A 34 -8.75 6.94 13.52
N LEU A 35 -9.02 7.62 12.40
CA LEU A 35 -9.03 9.08 12.36
C LEU A 35 -10.08 9.68 13.31
N LYS A 36 -11.18 8.98 13.56
CA LYS A 36 -12.20 9.42 14.51
C LYS A 36 -11.79 9.26 15.98
N GLU A 37 -10.83 8.37 16.25
CA GLU A 37 -10.34 8.04 17.60
C GLU A 37 -9.09 8.82 18.00
N LEU A 38 -8.36 9.42 17.00
CA LEU A 38 -7.14 10.17 17.24
C LEU A 38 -7.41 11.51 17.94
N ALA A 39 -6.58 11.82 18.92
CA ALA A 39 -6.54 13.15 19.51
C ALA A 39 -5.99 14.19 18.51
N PRO A 40 -6.35 15.49 18.66
CA PRO A 40 -5.85 16.54 17.79
C PRO A 40 -4.30 16.57 17.77
N GLY A 41 -3.70 16.41 16.58
CA GLY A 41 -2.24 16.42 16.38
C GLY A 41 -1.58 15.05 16.40
N GLU A 42 -2.28 13.97 16.76
CA GLU A 42 -1.78 12.61 16.63
C GLU A 42 -1.78 12.15 15.17
N LYS A 43 -0.82 11.29 14.84
CA LYS A 43 -0.68 10.69 13.50
C LYS A 43 -0.98 9.20 13.54
N LEU A 44 -1.50 8.68 12.44
CA LEU A 44 -1.69 7.24 12.28
C LEU A 44 -0.36 6.49 12.43
N PRO A 45 -0.31 5.36 13.17
CA PRO A 45 0.92 4.65 13.53
C PRO A 45 1.53 3.81 12.39
N TYR A 46 1.15 4.07 11.14
CA TYR A 46 1.46 3.20 10.00
C TYR A 46 2.83 3.44 9.36
N SER A 47 3.54 4.51 9.70
CA SER A 47 4.83 4.88 9.07
C SER A 47 5.97 3.87 9.30
N CYS A 48 5.81 2.94 10.23
CA CYS A 48 6.81 1.92 10.56
C CYS A 48 6.61 0.58 9.84
N PHE A 49 5.52 0.36 9.12
CA PHE A 49 5.26 -0.93 8.48
C PHE A 49 6.17 -1.15 7.27
N SER A 50 6.97 -2.19 7.38
CA SER A 50 7.89 -2.64 6.33
C SER A 50 7.92 -4.17 6.31
N PHE A 51 7.75 -4.76 5.14
CA PHE A 51 7.71 -6.20 4.95
C PHE A 51 8.73 -6.65 3.91
N PRO A 52 9.34 -7.84 4.05
CA PRO A 52 10.16 -8.42 3.00
C PRO A 52 9.31 -8.78 1.78
N ILE A 53 9.90 -8.68 0.59
CA ILE A 53 9.27 -9.12 -0.66
C ILE A 53 9.42 -10.63 -0.75
N ASN A 54 8.42 -11.35 -0.24
CA ASN A 54 8.33 -12.80 -0.30
C ASN A 54 6.87 -13.25 -0.24
N GLU A 55 6.62 -14.53 -0.50
CA GLU A 55 5.27 -15.07 -0.58
C GLU A 55 4.58 -15.33 0.77
N LYS A 56 5.26 -15.07 1.90
CA LYS A 56 4.72 -15.42 3.23
C LYS A 56 3.67 -14.45 3.76
N GLN A 57 3.66 -13.22 3.29
CA GLN A 57 2.70 -12.18 3.67
C GLN A 57 1.96 -11.64 2.45
N ILE A 58 0.73 -11.18 2.61
CA ILE A 58 -0.15 -10.71 1.53
C ILE A 58 0.54 -9.67 0.64
N CYS A 59 1.05 -8.59 1.22
CA CYS A 59 1.74 -7.55 0.44
C CYS A 59 3.01 -8.06 -0.24
N GLY A 60 3.80 -8.88 0.47
CA GLY A 60 5.00 -9.50 -0.07
C GLY A 60 4.70 -10.46 -1.22
N TYR A 61 3.64 -11.25 -1.11
CA TYR A 61 3.16 -12.14 -2.18
C TYR A 61 2.76 -11.35 -3.43
N VAL A 62 1.97 -10.30 -3.27
CA VAL A 62 1.55 -9.44 -4.39
C VAL A 62 2.76 -8.75 -5.04
N ALA A 63 3.72 -8.27 -4.23
CA ALA A 63 4.95 -7.65 -4.73
C ALA A 63 5.87 -8.66 -5.44
N SER A 64 5.94 -9.92 -5.01
CA SER A 64 6.80 -10.94 -5.62
C SER A 64 6.18 -11.55 -6.87
N THR A 65 4.88 -11.81 -6.86
CA THR A 65 4.19 -12.53 -7.96
C THR A 65 3.57 -11.59 -8.99
N GLY A 66 3.27 -10.35 -8.59
CA GLY A 66 2.53 -9.39 -9.40
C GLY A 66 1.06 -9.79 -9.65
N LYS A 67 0.50 -10.65 -8.82
CA LYS A 67 -0.92 -11.05 -8.87
C LYS A 67 -1.71 -10.28 -7.84
N SER A 68 -2.87 -9.73 -8.22
CA SER A 68 -3.81 -9.14 -7.26
C SER A 68 -4.47 -10.21 -6.40
N LEU A 69 -4.90 -9.82 -5.20
CA LEU A 69 -5.62 -10.68 -4.28
C LEU A 69 -6.90 -9.98 -3.80
N ASN A 70 -8.03 -10.66 -3.96
CA ASN A 70 -9.31 -10.28 -3.36
C ASN A 70 -9.62 -11.25 -2.21
N ILE A 71 -9.52 -10.78 -0.99
CA ILE A 71 -9.69 -11.58 0.23
C ILE A 71 -10.98 -11.14 0.92
N LYS A 72 -11.94 -12.06 1.03
CA LYS A 72 -13.24 -11.78 1.66
C LYS A 72 -13.16 -11.68 3.18
N ASP A 73 -12.30 -12.51 3.80
CA ASP A 73 -12.02 -12.46 5.23
C ASP A 73 -10.57 -12.85 5.51
N CYS A 74 -9.77 -11.89 5.98
CA CYS A 74 -8.36 -12.09 6.28
C CYS A 74 -8.09 -13.07 7.42
N TYR A 75 -9.09 -13.32 8.28
CA TYR A 75 -8.99 -14.27 9.38
C TYR A 75 -9.44 -15.68 9.01
N ALA A 76 -10.06 -15.85 7.85
CA ALA A 76 -10.57 -17.11 7.33
C ALA A 76 -9.87 -17.54 6.02
N LEU A 77 -8.57 -17.24 5.91
CA LEU A 77 -7.77 -17.70 4.77
C LEU A 77 -7.68 -19.21 4.75
N PRO A 78 -7.82 -19.87 3.58
CA PRO A 78 -7.59 -21.31 3.43
C PRO A 78 -6.18 -21.70 3.90
N GLU A 79 -6.05 -22.89 4.47
CA GLU A 79 -4.76 -23.38 5.02
C GLU A 79 -3.68 -23.58 3.96
N ASP A 80 -4.10 -23.88 2.72
CA ASP A 80 -3.23 -24.11 1.55
C ASP A 80 -2.75 -22.82 0.86
N THR A 81 -3.18 -21.62 1.32
CA THR A 81 -2.67 -20.36 0.77
C THR A 81 -1.18 -20.18 1.10
N PRO A 82 -0.35 -19.75 0.12
CA PRO A 82 1.09 -19.54 0.35
C PRO A 82 1.37 -18.38 1.29
N TYR A 83 0.44 -17.42 1.39
CA TYR A 83 0.56 -16.23 2.24
C TYR A 83 -0.30 -16.34 3.50
N LYS A 84 0.07 -15.58 4.53
CA LYS A 84 -0.69 -15.47 5.78
C LYS A 84 -1.03 -14.02 6.08
N PHE A 85 -2.15 -13.80 6.76
CA PHE A 85 -2.49 -12.49 7.31
C PHE A 85 -1.77 -12.28 8.65
N ASN A 86 -1.08 -11.15 8.79
CA ASN A 86 -0.39 -10.79 10.02
C ASN A 86 -1.36 -10.11 11.00
N LYS A 87 -1.94 -10.90 11.90
CA LYS A 87 -2.89 -10.42 12.93
C LYS A 87 -2.26 -9.43 13.92
N ASN A 88 -0.93 -9.40 14.05
CA ASN A 88 -0.25 -8.47 14.93
C ASN A 88 -0.47 -7.01 14.53
N SER A 89 -0.63 -6.73 13.23
CA SER A 89 -0.96 -5.39 12.76
C SER A 89 -2.29 -4.90 13.34
N ASP A 90 -3.31 -5.76 13.32
CA ASP A 90 -4.63 -5.44 13.87
C ASP A 90 -4.58 -5.25 15.41
N ILE A 91 -3.81 -6.10 16.09
CA ILE A 91 -3.62 -5.99 17.56
C ILE A 91 -2.92 -4.68 17.91
N MET A 92 -1.84 -4.33 17.19
CA MET A 92 -1.07 -3.10 17.44
C MET A 92 -1.87 -1.83 17.17
N THR A 93 -2.79 -1.90 16.22
CA THR A 93 -3.57 -0.74 15.80
C THR A 93 -5.00 -0.73 16.35
N ASN A 94 -5.39 -1.75 17.14
CA ASN A 94 -6.76 -1.96 17.60
C ASN A 94 -7.79 -1.87 16.48
N TYR A 95 -7.46 -2.46 15.32
CA TYR A 95 -8.29 -2.43 14.12
C TYR A 95 -8.59 -3.84 13.64
N ARG A 96 -9.81 -4.11 13.17
CA ARG A 96 -10.19 -5.41 12.63
C ARG A 96 -10.22 -5.38 11.12
N THR A 97 -9.19 -5.93 10.49
CA THR A 97 -9.14 -6.13 9.05
C THR A 97 -9.95 -7.37 8.68
N LYS A 98 -11.02 -7.21 7.89
CA LYS A 98 -11.84 -8.31 7.39
C LYS A 98 -11.66 -8.48 5.88
N SER A 99 -12.28 -7.65 5.06
CA SER A 99 -12.10 -7.73 3.61
C SER A 99 -10.89 -6.91 3.15
N MET A 100 -10.18 -7.41 2.14
CA MET A 100 -8.99 -6.76 1.64
C MET A 100 -8.81 -7.01 0.14
N TYR A 101 -8.57 -5.94 -0.61
CA TYR A 101 -8.13 -6.03 -1.99
C TYR A 101 -6.71 -5.48 -2.11
N THR A 102 -5.78 -6.30 -2.59
CA THR A 102 -4.36 -5.95 -2.72
C THR A 102 -3.95 -6.03 -4.18
N PHE A 103 -3.44 -4.93 -4.73
CA PHE A 103 -3.16 -4.75 -6.14
C PHE A 103 -1.71 -4.33 -6.39
N PRO A 104 -0.98 -4.97 -7.35
CA PRO A 104 0.40 -4.62 -7.67
C PRO A 104 0.45 -3.35 -8.53
N LEU A 105 1.29 -2.40 -8.15
CA LEU A 105 1.56 -1.18 -8.91
C LEU A 105 2.73 -1.45 -9.87
N LYS A 106 2.41 -1.80 -11.12
CA LYS A 106 3.38 -2.17 -12.18
C LYS A 106 3.57 -1.04 -13.17
N ASN A 107 4.80 -0.77 -13.55
CA ASN A 107 5.10 0.12 -14.67
C ASN A 107 4.91 -0.61 -16.02
N ALA A 108 5.11 0.12 -17.12
CA ALA A 108 4.96 -0.39 -18.49
C ALA A 108 5.93 -1.54 -18.83
N THR A 109 7.03 -1.67 -18.11
CA THR A 109 8.01 -2.75 -18.31
C THR A 109 7.71 -3.99 -17.45
N GLY A 110 6.61 -3.94 -16.66
CA GLY A 110 6.23 -5.02 -15.75
C GLY A 110 6.93 -5.02 -14.40
N GLN A 111 7.79 -4.03 -14.14
CA GLN A 111 8.43 -3.86 -12.83
C GLN A 111 7.42 -3.41 -11.79
N ILE A 112 7.42 -4.04 -10.63
CA ILE A 112 6.56 -3.67 -9.50
C ILE A 112 7.24 -2.53 -8.74
N LEU A 113 6.57 -1.38 -8.68
CA LEU A 113 7.02 -0.18 -7.97
C LEU A 113 6.45 -0.11 -6.56
N GLY A 114 5.34 -0.80 -6.33
CA GLY A 114 4.65 -0.79 -5.06
C GLY A 114 3.44 -1.70 -5.04
N VAL A 115 2.67 -1.58 -3.97
CA VAL A 115 1.42 -2.32 -3.76
C VAL A 115 0.37 -1.36 -3.21
N LEU A 116 -0.81 -1.38 -3.82
CA LEU A 116 -2.00 -0.70 -3.32
C LEU A 116 -2.84 -1.71 -2.53
N GLN A 117 -3.23 -1.37 -1.32
CA GLN A 117 -4.07 -2.18 -0.47
C GLN A 117 -5.29 -1.39 -0.03
N ILE A 118 -6.48 -1.91 -0.30
CA ILE A 118 -7.77 -1.34 0.09
C ILE A 118 -8.43 -2.31 1.07
N ILE A 119 -8.95 -1.79 2.17
CA ILE A 119 -9.33 -2.58 3.35
C ILE A 119 -10.73 -2.20 3.81
N ASN A 120 -11.53 -3.22 4.13
CA ASN A 120 -12.86 -3.12 4.70
C ASN A 120 -13.82 -2.27 3.84
N LYS A 121 -14.30 -2.84 2.73
CA LYS A 121 -15.44 -2.28 2.00
C LYS A 121 -16.67 -2.29 2.90
N LEU A 122 -17.37 -1.17 2.96
CA LEU A 122 -18.58 -1.00 3.78
C LEU A 122 -19.83 -1.00 2.91
N ASP A 123 -20.89 -1.65 3.40
CA ASP A 123 -22.23 -1.51 2.83
C ASP A 123 -22.91 -0.20 3.31
N GLU A 124 -24.16 0.03 2.91
CA GLU A 124 -24.96 1.20 3.28
C GLU A 124 -25.21 1.29 4.80
N ASN A 125 -25.14 0.18 5.52
CA ASN A 125 -25.33 0.11 6.97
C ASN A 125 -24.02 0.20 7.76
N GLY A 126 -22.87 0.31 7.06
CA GLY A 126 -21.53 0.33 7.67
C GLY A 126 -20.99 -1.07 8.01
N ALA A 127 -21.62 -2.15 7.56
CA ALA A 127 -21.09 -3.48 7.74
C ALA A 127 -20.00 -3.80 6.71
N VAL A 128 -18.95 -4.50 7.15
CA VAL A 128 -17.85 -4.88 6.25
C VAL A 128 -18.30 -6.02 5.34
N ILE A 129 -18.20 -5.78 4.03
CA ILE A 129 -18.51 -6.72 2.96
C ILE A 129 -17.27 -7.00 2.09
N ALA A 130 -17.34 -8.00 1.23
CA ALA A 130 -16.29 -8.32 0.26
C ALA A 130 -16.26 -7.30 -0.89
N PHE A 131 -15.10 -7.11 -1.50
CA PHE A 131 -14.97 -6.38 -2.77
C PHE A 131 -15.54 -7.25 -3.90
N ASP A 132 -16.20 -6.60 -4.86
CA ASP A 132 -16.76 -7.22 -6.06
C ASP A 132 -15.92 -6.91 -7.32
N GLU A 133 -16.34 -7.43 -8.46
CA GLU A 133 -15.62 -7.25 -9.74
C GLU A 133 -15.60 -5.78 -10.20
N GLU A 134 -16.64 -5.01 -9.89
CA GLU A 134 -16.68 -3.59 -10.23
C GLU A 134 -15.67 -2.78 -9.41
N ASP A 135 -15.55 -3.10 -8.12
CA ASP A 135 -14.50 -2.53 -7.26
C ASP A 135 -13.10 -2.80 -7.81
N GLU A 136 -12.85 -4.04 -8.26
CA GLU A 136 -11.57 -4.43 -8.82
C GLU A 136 -11.21 -3.61 -10.06
N LEU A 137 -12.18 -3.34 -10.93
CA LEU A 137 -11.99 -2.50 -12.11
C LEU A 137 -11.68 -1.06 -11.72
N PHE A 138 -12.41 -0.46 -10.77
CA PHE A 138 -12.15 0.89 -10.28
C PHE A 138 -10.77 1.00 -9.63
N ILE A 139 -10.42 0.08 -8.74
CA ILE A 139 -9.11 0.07 -8.08
C ILE A 139 -7.99 -0.05 -9.13
N GLY A 140 -8.14 -0.93 -10.10
CA GLY A 140 -7.20 -1.09 -11.21
C GLY A 140 -7.01 0.19 -12.03
N HIS A 141 -8.10 0.93 -12.28
CA HIS A 141 -8.02 2.21 -12.99
C HIS A 141 -7.22 3.27 -12.19
N PHE A 142 -7.49 3.40 -10.90
CA PHE A 142 -6.74 4.34 -10.05
C PHE A 142 -5.29 3.92 -9.82
N ALA A 143 -5.00 2.63 -9.86
CA ALA A 143 -3.64 2.11 -9.76
C ALA A 143 -2.72 2.64 -10.86
N VAL A 144 -3.23 2.88 -12.07
CA VAL A 144 -2.46 3.51 -13.17
C VAL A 144 -1.96 4.89 -12.76
N SER A 145 -2.81 5.71 -12.16
CA SER A 145 -2.43 7.04 -11.67
C SER A 145 -1.42 6.96 -10.51
N ALA A 146 -1.55 5.96 -9.64
CA ALA A 146 -0.60 5.71 -8.56
C ALA A 146 0.78 5.34 -9.11
N VAL A 147 0.85 4.48 -10.13
CA VAL A 147 2.10 4.11 -10.82
C VAL A 147 2.78 5.34 -11.42
N GLN A 148 2.03 6.18 -12.13
CA GLN A 148 2.57 7.42 -12.72
C GLN A 148 3.16 8.35 -11.65
N ALA A 149 2.45 8.54 -10.54
CA ALA A 149 2.94 9.35 -9.43
C ALA A 149 4.23 8.79 -8.79
N LEU A 150 4.30 7.46 -8.59
CA LEU A 150 5.49 6.80 -8.05
C LEU A 150 6.68 6.90 -9.01
N GLN A 151 6.47 6.70 -10.31
CA GLN A 151 7.52 6.87 -11.32
C GLN A 151 8.07 8.30 -11.34
N HIS A 152 7.19 9.29 -11.30
CA HIS A 152 7.59 10.69 -11.29
C HIS A 152 8.41 11.03 -10.03
N ALA A 153 7.97 10.57 -8.85
CA ALA A 153 8.69 10.76 -7.61
C ALA A 153 10.08 10.09 -7.62
N TYR A 154 10.18 8.89 -8.19
CA TYR A 154 11.45 8.17 -8.33
C TYR A 154 12.43 8.91 -9.25
N LEU A 155 11.97 9.38 -10.41
CA LEU A 155 12.80 10.15 -11.35
C LEU A 155 13.30 11.44 -10.71
N THR A 156 12.42 12.19 -10.05
CA THR A 156 12.79 13.43 -9.36
C THR A 156 13.84 13.19 -8.28
N SER A 157 13.66 12.16 -7.45
CA SER A 157 14.62 11.78 -6.40
C SER A 157 16.00 11.43 -6.98
N ASN A 158 16.03 10.68 -8.09
CA ASN A 158 17.30 10.33 -8.75
C ASN A 158 17.99 11.52 -9.37
N MET A 159 17.25 12.48 -9.95
CA MET A 159 17.80 13.72 -10.47
C MET A 159 18.44 14.54 -9.35
N VAL A 160 17.76 14.71 -8.23
CA VAL A 160 18.30 15.44 -7.05
C VAL A 160 19.57 14.77 -6.52
N LYS A 161 19.58 13.44 -6.37
CA LYS A 161 20.77 12.69 -5.94
C LYS A 161 21.96 12.87 -6.88
N ARG A 162 21.73 12.89 -8.20
CA ARG A 162 22.79 13.16 -9.19
C ARG A 162 23.32 14.58 -9.13
N MET A 163 22.43 15.56 -8.95
CA MET A 163 22.82 16.98 -8.78
C MET A 163 23.68 17.19 -7.54
N LEU A 164 23.29 16.58 -6.40
CA LEU A 164 24.08 16.64 -5.16
C LEU A 164 25.47 16.05 -5.35
N LYS A 165 25.58 14.86 -5.97
CA LYS A 165 26.88 14.26 -6.27
C LYS A 165 27.75 15.16 -7.17
N MET A 166 27.16 15.79 -8.19
CA MET A 166 27.91 16.70 -9.06
C MET A 166 28.36 17.96 -8.30
N ALA A 167 27.57 18.47 -7.35
CA ALA A 167 27.95 19.61 -6.52
C ALA A 167 29.12 19.24 -5.58
N GLU A 168 29.10 18.06 -4.96
CA GLU A 168 30.20 17.55 -4.11
C GLU A 168 31.52 17.41 -4.89
N PHE A 169 31.48 17.04 -6.17
CA PHE A 169 32.68 16.98 -7.03
C PHE A 169 33.20 18.36 -7.47
N ARG A 170 32.37 19.42 -7.39
CA ARG A 170 32.75 20.77 -7.78
C ARG A 170 33.32 21.59 -6.63
N ASP A 171 33.21 21.14 -5.40
CA ASP A 171 33.78 21.80 -4.22
C ASP A 171 34.92 20.92 -3.64
N PRO A 172 36.10 20.89 -4.27
CA PRO A 172 37.27 20.26 -3.67
C PRO A 172 37.59 21.10 -2.44
N LYS A 173 37.46 20.51 -1.24
CA LYS A 173 37.95 21.13 0.00
C LYS A 173 39.35 21.58 -0.26
N GLU A 174 39.56 22.91 -0.30
CA GLU A 174 40.88 23.51 -0.20
C GLU A 174 41.46 23.04 1.13
N THR A 175 42.52 22.25 1.05
CA THR A 175 43.42 21.92 2.15
C THR A 175 44.46 23.03 2.30
#